data_f75cec1fa04592199600d4f31094eecb
#
_entry.id   f75cec1fa04592199600d4f31094eecb
#
_cell.length_a   1.000
_cell.length_b   1.000
_cell.length_c   1.000
_cell.angle_alpha   90.00
_cell.angle_beta   90.00
_cell.angle_gamma   90.00
#
_symmetry.space_group_name_H-M   'P 1'
#
loop_
_entity.id
_entity.type
_entity.pdbx_description
1 polymer ?
#
loop_
_entity_poly.entity_id
_entity_poly.type
_entity_poly.pdbx_seq_one_letter_code
_entity_poly.pdbx_strand_id
1 'polypeptide(L)'
;MDPRNSLQENAIFQFEQLTYNASYHTEEAVKNFLEGTFMNSSQNAPETSMKFYHIFWSIGAEENRQVSPFHLAARVLQEQGEGTSPLISGTYPGYEHYYNYFNVGASGSTNEEVIRNGLNYAKDHDWHGAYYSILGGAEVISASYIRKGQDTLYLQKFNVSPTASN
;
A
#
# COMPACT_ATOMS: atom_id res chain seq x y z
N MET A 1 -12.73 11.38 23.65
CA MET A 1 -11.67 12.08 22.90
C MET A 1 -12.08 13.53 22.78
N ASP A 2 -11.20 14.49 23.08
CA ASP A 2 -11.52 15.92 22.99
C ASP A 2 -11.53 16.35 21.51
N PRO A 3 -12.68 16.84 20.98
CA PRO A 3 -12.78 17.27 19.57
C PRO A 3 -11.75 18.33 19.18
N ARG A 4 -11.33 19.17 20.14
CA ARG A 4 -10.32 20.22 19.89
C ARG A 4 -8.96 19.67 19.50
N ASN A 5 -8.63 18.46 19.93
CA ASN A 5 -7.37 17.81 19.56
C ASN A 5 -7.48 16.98 18.27
N SER A 6 -8.69 16.51 17.94
CA SER A 6 -8.93 15.65 16.79
C SER A 6 -9.17 16.43 15.48
N LEU A 7 -9.61 17.68 15.57
CA LEU A 7 -9.94 18.55 14.44
C LEU A 7 -8.87 19.61 14.14
N GLN A 8 -7.66 19.46 14.70
CA GLN A 8 -6.54 20.31 14.33
C GLN A 8 -6.05 19.99 12.90
N GLU A 9 -5.47 20.98 12.20
CA GLU A 9 -4.98 20.82 10.83
C GLU A 9 -4.05 19.62 10.64
N ASN A 10 -3.19 19.34 11.62
CA ASN A 10 -2.26 18.20 11.60
C ASN A 10 -2.92 16.84 11.90
N ALA A 11 -4.19 16.82 12.34
CA ALA A 11 -4.92 15.61 12.69
C ALA A 11 -6.13 15.33 11.79
N ILE A 12 -6.57 16.29 10.97
CA ILE A 12 -7.78 16.18 10.16
C ILE A 12 -7.69 15.07 9.11
N PHE A 13 -6.49 14.81 8.58
CA PHE A 13 -6.24 13.75 7.58
C PHE A 13 -6.58 12.34 8.06
N GLN A 14 -6.69 12.11 9.38
CA GLN A 14 -7.12 10.82 9.89
C GLN A 14 -8.58 10.47 9.54
N PHE A 15 -9.39 11.47 9.14
CA PHE A 15 -10.79 11.31 8.73
C PHE A 15 -10.98 11.35 7.21
N GLU A 16 -9.91 11.50 6.44
CA GLU A 16 -9.99 11.43 4.98
C GLU A 16 -10.42 10.04 4.54
N GLN A 17 -11.33 9.97 3.57
CA GLN A 17 -11.76 8.70 3.00
C GLN A 17 -10.65 8.06 2.18
N LEU A 18 -10.37 6.82 2.49
CA LEU A 18 -9.35 6.00 1.82
C LEU A 18 -9.91 5.18 0.66
N THR A 19 -11.17 5.44 0.27
CA THR A 19 -11.81 4.87 -0.90
C THR A 19 -11.44 5.64 -2.18
N TYR A 20 -11.51 4.96 -3.32
CA TYR A 20 -11.26 5.58 -4.61
C TYR A 20 -12.33 6.62 -4.95
N ASN A 21 -11.90 7.76 -5.49
CA ASN A 21 -12.78 8.81 -6.02
C ASN A 21 -12.18 9.38 -7.32
N ALA A 22 -12.85 9.11 -8.44
CA ALA A 22 -12.37 9.50 -9.77
C ALA A 22 -12.22 11.01 -9.96
N SER A 23 -12.87 11.84 -9.13
CA SER A 23 -12.82 13.30 -9.27
C SER A 23 -11.42 13.88 -8.99
N TYR A 24 -10.62 13.21 -8.16
CA TYR A 24 -9.28 13.68 -7.77
C TYR A 24 -8.20 12.58 -7.80
N HIS A 25 -8.56 11.30 -7.80
CA HIS A 25 -7.61 10.21 -7.96
C HIS A 25 -7.30 9.95 -9.45
N THR A 26 -6.77 10.98 -10.13
CA THR A 26 -6.35 10.86 -11.52
C THR A 26 -4.96 10.25 -11.62
N GLU A 27 -4.65 9.62 -12.76
CA GLU A 27 -3.31 9.07 -13.01
C GLU A 27 -2.21 10.12 -12.88
N GLU A 28 -2.44 11.33 -13.42
CA GLU A 28 -1.50 12.46 -13.32
C GLU A 28 -1.31 12.93 -11.86
N ALA A 29 -2.36 12.93 -11.05
CA ALA A 29 -2.24 13.28 -9.64
C ALA A 29 -1.40 12.24 -8.86
N VAL A 30 -1.55 10.96 -9.15
CA VAL A 30 -0.71 9.90 -8.55
C VAL A 30 0.74 10.02 -9.01
N LYS A 31 0.98 10.33 -10.29
CA LYS A 31 2.31 10.61 -10.82
C LYS A 31 2.98 11.74 -10.07
N ASN A 32 2.29 12.89 -9.92
CA ASN A 32 2.81 14.04 -9.18
C ASN A 32 3.09 13.72 -7.70
N PHE A 33 2.25 12.90 -7.07
CA PHE A 33 2.45 12.44 -5.69
C PHE A 33 3.74 11.64 -5.50
N LEU A 34 4.13 10.85 -6.52
CA LEU A 34 5.32 10.00 -6.46
C LEU A 34 6.62 10.71 -6.87
N GLU A 35 6.56 11.93 -7.40
CA GLU A 35 7.77 12.69 -7.76
C GLU A 35 8.64 12.95 -6.51
N GLY A 36 9.94 12.77 -6.68
CA GLY A 36 10.90 12.87 -5.57
C GLY A 36 11.04 11.62 -4.70
N THR A 37 10.29 10.56 -5.01
CA THR A 37 10.40 9.26 -4.35
C THR A 37 11.14 8.24 -5.22
N PHE A 38 11.46 7.06 -4.66
CA PHE A 38 12.05 5.95 -5.44
C PHE A 38 11.07 5.37 -6.48
N MET A 39 9.78 5.68 -6.38
CA MET A 39 8.72 5.27 -7.31
C MET A 39 8.37 6.35 -8.35
N ASN A 40 9.23 7.33 -8.57
CA ASN A 40 8.99 8.43 -9.52
C ASN A 40 8.82 7.95 -10.97
N SER A 41 8.41 8.88 -11.84
CA SER A 41 8.09 8.58 -13.24
C SER A 41 9.30 8.28 -14.15
N SER A 42 10.55 8.41 -13.66
CA SER A 42 11.75 8.25 -14.48
C SER A 42 11.98 6.83 -14.98
N GLN A 43 11.57 5.83 -14.22
CA GLN A 43 11.79 4.41 -14.53
C GLN A 43 10.51 3.57 -14.43
N ASN A 44 10.52 2.42 -15.08
CA ASN A 44 9.45 1.44 -14.92
C ASN A 44 9.58 0.73 -13.57
N ALA A 45 8.44 0.23 -13.07
CA ALA A 45 8.45 -0.65 -11.92
C ALA A 45 9.13 -1.99 -12.28
N PRO A 46 9.82 -2.65 -11.33
CA PRO A 46 10.51 -3.91 -11.58
C PRO A 46 9.62 -5.00 -12.19
N GLU A 47 10.18 -5.75 -13.14
CA GLU A 47 9.57 -6.89 -13.84
C GLU A 47 8.29 -6.52 -14.62
N THR A 48 8.13 -5.25 -15.02
CA THR A 48 7.01 -4.79 -15.84
C THR A 48 7.39 -3.60 -16.71
N SER A 49 6.64 -3.35 -17.79
CA SER A 49 6.75 -2.12 -18.59
C SER A 49 5.97 -0.94 -18.03
N MET A 50 5.22 -1.14 -16.94
CA MET A 50 4.38 -0.11 -16.35
C MET A 50 5.17 0.80 -15.40
N LYS A 51 4.71 2.04 -15.26
CA LYS A 51 5.16 2.97 -14.23
C LYS A 51 4.43 2.72 -12.91
N PHE A 52 5.07 3.01 -11.78
CA PHE A 52 4.44 2.86 -10.46
C PHE A 52 3.12 3.65 -10.35
N TYR A 53 3.07 4.90 -10.84
CA TYR A 53 1.86 5.71 -10.77
C TYR A 53 0.67 5.07 -11.51
N HIS A 54 0.93 4.44 -12.66
CA HIS A 54 -0.09 3.72 -13.43
C HIS A 54 -0.58 2.48 -12.66
N ILE A 55 0.35 1.74 -12.04
CA ILE A 55 0.01 0.55 -11.22
C ILE A 55 -0.91 0.96 -10.06
N PHE A 56 -0.52 1.96 -9.26
CA PHE A 56 -1.33 2.39 -8.12
C PHE A 56 -2.69 2.92 -8.54
N TRP A 57 -2.73 3.75 -9.58
CA TRP A 57 -3.97 4.30 -10.10
C TRP A 57 -4.92 3.23 -10.59
N SER A 58 -4.46 2.33 -11.46
CA SER A 58 -5.29 1.28 -12.06
C SER A 58 -5.80 0.28 -11.01
N ILE A 59 -4.94 -0.16 -10.09
CA ILE A 59 -5.32 -1.09 -9.02
C ILE A 59 -6.32 -0.45 -8.06
N GLY A 60 -6.11 0.81 -7.68
CA GLY A 60 -7.01 1.52 -6.76
C GLY A 60 -8.39 1.78 -7.35
N ALA A 61 -8.48 2.00 -8.67
CA ALA A 61 -9.71 2.29 -9.38
C ALA A 61 -10.58 1.04 -9.66
N GLU A 62 -10.05 -0.17 -9.51
CA GLU A 62 -10.81 -1.39 -9.77
C GLU A 62 -12.04 -1.52 -8.87
N GLU A 63 -13.19 -1.87 -9.46
CA GLU A 63 -14.51 -1.89 -8.82
C GLU A 63 -14.56 -2.73 -7.54
N ASN A 64 -13.84 -3.84 -7.51
CA ASN A 64 -13.81 -4.74 -6.36
C ASN A 64 -12.87 -4.30 -5.22
N ARG A 65 -12.02 -3.28 -5.43
CA ARG A 65 -11.07 -2.76 -4.42
C ARG A 65 -11.46 -1.39 -3.92
N GLN A 66 -11.66 -0.44 -4.84
CA GLN A 66 -12.08 0.94 -4.51
C GLN A 66 -11.21 1.60 -3.44
N VAL A 67 -9.89 1.43 -3.52
CA VAL A 67 -8.93 1.98 -2.56
C VAL A 67 -8.24 3.21 -3.14
N SER A 68 -8.07 4.26 -2.34
CA SER A 68 -7.29 5.44 -2.73
C SER A 68 -5.90 5.04 -3.20
N PRO A 69 -5.50 5.38 -4.44
CA PRO A 69 -4.13 5.13 -4.94
C PRO A 69 -3.08 5.88 -4.13
N PHE A 70 -3.42 7.05 -3.56
CA PHE A 70 -2.54 7.77 -2.65
C PHE A 70 -2.31 7.00 -1.35
N HIS A 71 -3.37 6.39 -0.80
CA HIS A 71 -3.23 5.55 0.39
C HIS A 71 -2.32 4.34 0.13
N LEU A 72 -2.51 3.64 -1.00
CA LEU A 72 -1.64 2.53 -1.39
C LEU A 72 -0.18 2.97 -1.53
N ALA A 73 0.07 4.05 -2.27
CA ALA A 73 1.40 4.59 -2.49
C ALA A 73 2.06 5.08 -1.19
N ALA A 74 1.31 5.79 -0.34
CA ALA A 74 1.80 6.26 0.96
C ALA A 74 2.18 5.11 1.90
N ARG A 75 1.38 4.03 1.90
CA ARG A 75 1.72 2.81 2.65
C ARG A 75 3.03 2.19 2.18
N VAL A 76 3.23 2.07 0.87
CA VAL A 76 4.50 1.57 0.32
C VAL A 76 5.67 2.48 0.73
N LEU A 77 5.52 3.80 0.64
CA LEU A 77 6.56 4.74 1.08
C LEU A 77 6.87 4.60 2.57
N GLN A 78 5.85 4.42 3.40
CA GLN A 78 6.02 4.19 4.84
C GLN A 78 6.79 2.90 5.14
N GLU A 79 6.48 1.81 4.43
CA GLU A 79 7.07 0.48 4.65
C GLU A 79 8.47 0.35 4.07
N GLN A 80 8.76 1.01 2.92
CA GLN A 80 9.99 0.81 2.16
C GLN A 80 10.98 1.99 2.23
N GLY A 81 10.56 3.14 2.80
CA GLY A 81 11.42 4.32 2.96
C GLY A 81 12.05 4.77 1.65
N GLU A 82 13.37 4.72 1.57
CA GLU A 82 14.16 5.09 0.39
C GLU A 82 14.15 4.04 -0.73
N GLY A 83 13.43 2.93 -0.57
CA GLY A 83 13.34 1.88 -1.60
C GLY A 83 14.54 0.93 -1.67
N THR A 84 15.31 0.84 -0.60
CA THR A 84 16.52 -0.01 -0.53
C THR A 84 16.33 -1.34 0.21
N SER A 85 15.10 -1.64 0.61
CA SER A 85 14.76 -2.85 1.36
C SER A 85 15.02 -4.13 0.54
N PRO A 86 15.61 -5.18 1.14
CA PRO A 86 15.72 -6.49 0.52
C PRO A 86 14.37 -7.10 0.09
N LEU A 87 13.27 -6.71 0.75
CA LEU A 87 11.90 -7.16 0.44
C LEU A 87 11.39 -6.70 -0.93
N ILE A 88 12.04 -5.68 -1.53
CA ILE A 88 11.68 -5.15 -2.84
C ILE A 88 12.86 -5.12 -3.82
N SER A 89 13.97 -5.80 -3.50
CA SER A 89 15.15 -5.84 -4.37
C SER A 89 14.99 -6.75 -5.60
N GLY A 90 14.18 -7.80 -5.47
CA GLY A 90 14.03 -8.85 -6.49
C GLY A 90 15.29 -9.71 -6.71
N THR A 91 16.31 -9.54 -5.86
CA THR A 91 17.60 -10.21 -5.97
C THR A 91 18.04 -10.97 -4.70
N TYR A 92 17.13 -11.07 -3.73
CA TYR A 92 17.46 -11.80 -2.50
C TYR A 92 17.62 -13.30 -2.79
N PRO A 93 18.72 -13.95 -2.34
CA PRO A 93 19.04 -15.34 -2.70
C PRO A 93 17.92 -16.33 -2.32
N GLY A 94 17.43 -17.08 -3.32
CA GLY A 94 16.33 -18.04 -3.21
C GLY A 94 14.92 -17.42 -3.33
N TYR A 95 14.84 -16.10 -3.52
CA TYR A 95 13.61 -15.35 -3.71
C TYR A 95 13.73 -14.35 -4.86
N GLU A 96 14.55 -14.69 -5.86
CA GLU A 96 14.73 -13.84 -7.03
C GLU A 96 13.39 -13.58 -7.71
N HIS A 97 13.16 -12.32 -8.14
CA HIS A 97 11.93 -11.84 -8.79
C HIS A 97 10.69 -11.77 -7.89
N TYR A 98 10.78 -12.10 -6.59
CA TYR A 98 9.69 -11.90 -5.64
C TYR A 98 9.84 -10.58 -4.89
N TYR A 99 8.70 -9.89 -4.68
CA TYR A 99 8.65 -8.54 -4.08
C TYR A 99 7.55 -8.48 -3.04
N ASN A 100 7.76 -7.72 -1.96
CA ASN A 100 6.76 -7.47 -0.92
C ASN A 100 6.75 -5.99 -0.53
N TYR A 101 6.03 -5.18 -1.29
CA TYR A 101 5.99 -3.74 -1.11
C TYR A 101 5.29 -3.29 0.18
N PHE A 102 4.40 -4.11 0.74
CA PHE A 102 3.62 -3.78 1.93
C PHE A 102 4.08 -4.50 3.20
N ASN A 103 5.21 -5.21 3.16
CA ASN A 103 5.75 -5.98 4.28
C ASN A 103 4.74 -6.99 4.89
N VAL A 104 3.79 -7.49 4.10
CA VAL A 104 2.79 -8.46 4.57
C VAL A 104 3.49 -9.75 4.99
N GLY A 105 3.19 -10.21 6.21
CA GLY A 105 3.83 -11.41 6.77
C GLY A 105 5.30 -11.22 7.17
N ALA A 106 5.87 -10.03 7.01
CA ALA A 106 7.25 -9.72 7.38
C ALA A 106 7.37 -9.52 8.89
N SER A 107 7.47 -10.60 9.64
CA SER A 107 7.60 -10.61 11.11
C SER A 107 8.68 -11.60 11.54
N GLY A 108 9.33 -11.34 12.66
CA GLY A 108 10.38 -12.20 13.21
C GLY A 108 11.13 -11.53 14.35
N SER A 109 12.01 -12.29 14.98
CA SER A 109 12.86 -11.82 16.09
C SER A 109 14.17 -11.18 15.59
N THR A 110 14.55 -11.47 14.34
CA THR A 110 15.74 -10.93 13.68
C THR A 110 15.38 -10.31 12.34
N ASN A 111 16.23 -9.40 11.84
CA ASN A 111 16.03 -8.81 10.52
C ASN A 111 16.01 -9.88 9.40
N GLU A 112 16.82 -10.91 9.52
CA GLU A 112 16.85 -12.00 8.55
C GLU A 112 15.52 -12.76 8.52
N GLU A 113 14.96 -13.09 9.69
CA GLU A 113 13.64 -13.73 9.79
C GLU A 113 12.53 -12.86 9.20
N VAL A 114 12.54 -11.56 9.49
CA VAL A 114 11.56 -10.60 8.92
C VAL A 114 11.61 -10.61 7.40
N ILE A 115 12.82 -10.52 6.82
CA ILE A 115 13.01 -10.55 5.36
C ILE A 115 12.52 -11.87 4.78
N ARG A 116 12.98 -13.01 5.34
CA ARG A 116 12.61 -14.34 4.83
C ARG A 116 11.11 -14.61 4.94
N ASN A 117 10.49 -14.25 6.05
CA ASN A 117 9.06 -14.45 6.24
C ASN A 117 8.23 -13.59 5.27
N GLY A 118 8.62 -12.32 5.06
CA GLY A 118 7.99 -11.47 4.08
C GLY A 118 8.16 -11.96 2.63
N LEU A 119 9.34 -12.49 2.27
CA LEU A 119 9.59 -13.05 0.94
C LEU A 119 8.95 -14.43 0.75
N ASN A 120 8.86 -15.27 1.80
CA ASN A 120 8.06 -16.49 1.77
C ASN A 120 6.59 -16.16 1.48
N TYR A 121 6.04 -15.16 2.17
CA TYR A 121 4.67 -14.71 1.91
C TYR A 121 4.48 -14.30 0.45
N ALA A 122 5.40 -13.50 -0.09
CA ALA A 122 5.36 -13.08 -1.49
C ALA A 122 5.41 -14.27 -2.46
N LYS A 123 6.28 -15.24 -2.20
CA LYS A 123 6.43 -16.46 -3.01
C LYS A 123 5.18 -17.35 -2.95
N ASP A 124 4.61 -17.55 -1.76
CA ASP A 124 3.41 -18.38 -1.56
C ASP A 124 2.15 -17.76 -2.21
N HIS A 125 2.19 -16.45 -2.52
CA HIS A 125 1.10 -15.72 -3.16
C HIS A 125 1.42 -15.30 -4.61
N ASP A 126 2.50 -15.82 -5.20
CA ASP A 126 2.94 -15.51 -6.57
C ASP A 126 3.17 -14.01 -6.85
N TRP A 127 3.68 -13.27 -5.84
CA TRP A 127 4.00 -11.83 -5.98
C TRP A 127 5.30 -11.63 -6.77
N HIS A 128 5.30 -12.13 -8.00
CA HIS A 128 6.40 -12.04 -8.94
C HIS A 128 6.40 -10.68 -9.66
N GLY A 129 7.35 -9.82 -9.34
CA GLY A 129 7.42 -8.46 -9.86
C GLY A 129 6.58 -7.45 -9.06
N ALA A 130 6.82 -6.17 -9.34
CA ALA A 130 6.20 -5.06 -8.62
C ALA A 130 4.67 -5.03 -8.77
N TYR A 131 4.16 -5.30 -9.97
CA TYR A 131 2.73 -5.26 -10.23
C TYR A 131 1.95 -6.23 -9.33
N TYR A 132 2.33 -7.52 -9.32
CA TYR A 132 1.63 -8.53 -8.52
C TYR A 132 1.79 -8.33 -7.02
N SER A 133 2.92 -7.82 -6.58
CA SER A 133 3.11 -7.46 -5.17
C SER A 133 2.22 -6.31 -4.73
N ILE A 134 2.11 -5.25 -5.55
CA ILE A 134 1.22 -4.11 -5.25
C ILE A 134 -0.25 -4.53 -5.33
N LEU A 135 -0.61 -5.34 -6.32
CA LEU A 135 -1.95 -5.91 -6.48
C LEU A 135 -2.37 -6.73 -5.25
N GLY A 136 -1.53 -7.67 -4.83
CA GLY A 136 -1.79 -8.52 -3.67
C GLY A 136 -1.86 -7.74 -2.36
N GLY A 137 -0.96 -6.78 -2.15
CA GLY A 137 -1.00 -5.91 -0.98
C GLY A 137 -2.24 -5.02 -0.93
N ALA A 138 -2.68 -4.49 -2.08
CA ALA A 138 -3.92 -3.73 -2.18
C ALA A 138 -5.14 -4.58 -1.84
N GLU A 139 -5.16 -5.85 -2.26
CA GLU A 139 -6.22 -6.80 -1.90
C GLU A 139 -6.27 -7.05 -0.38
N VAL A 140 -5.12 -7.24 0.26
CA VAL A 140 -5.03 -7.39 1.73
C VAL A 140 -5.59 -6.16 2.43
N ILE A 141 -5.24 -4.94 2.00
CA ILE A 141 -5.74 -3.69 2.57
C ILE A 141 -7.25 -3.54 2.36
N SER A 142 -7.73 -3.78 1.14
CA SER A 142 -9.16 -3.70 0.81
C SER A 142 -9.98 -4.68 1.65
N ALA A 143 -9.59 -5.95 1.69
CA ALA A 143 -10.28 -7.00 2.43
C ALA A 143 -10.24 -6.78 3.94
N SER A 144 -9.11 -6.30 4.46
CA SER A 144 -8.91 -6.16 5.91
C SER A 144 -9.64 -4.95 6.48
N TYR A 145 -9.75 -3.85 5.69
CA TYR A 145 -10.23 -2.56 6.19
C TYR A 145 -11.36 -1.96 5.36
N ILE A 146 -11.12 -1.65 4.08
CA ILE A 146 -12.03 -0.84 3.26
C ILE A 146 -13.38 -1.53 3.09
N ARG A 147 -13.41 -2.80 2.70
CA ARG A 147 -14.65 -3.58 2.53
C ARG A 147 -15.41 -3.84 3.85
N LYS A 148 -14.77 -3.60 4.99
CA LYS A 148 -15.40 -3.65 6.32
C LYS A 148 -15.90 -2.28 6.79
N GLY A 149 -15.86 -1.26 5.94
CA GLY A 149 -16.26 0.11 6.27
C GLY A 149 -15.24 0.86 7.13
N GLN A 150 -14.02 0.34 7.29
CA GLN A 150 -12.92 1.02 7.98
C GLN A 150 -12.13 1.86 6.95
N ASP A 151 -12.81 2.80 6.33
CA ASP A 151 -12.35 3.59 5.19
C ASP A 151 -11.70 4.94 5.58
N THR A 152 -11.29 5.10 6.84
CA THR A 152 -10.46 6.20 7.31
C THR A 152 -9.35 5.68 8.22
N LEU A 153 -8.24 6.40 8.34
CA LEU A 153 -7.16 6.04 9.27
C LEU A 153 -7.65 5.99 10.73
N TYR A 154 -8.61 6.86 11.08
CA TYR A 154 -9.23 6.86 12.41
C TYR A 154 -9.97 5.54 12.68
N LEU A 155 -10.83 5.09 11.77
CA LEU A 155 -11.59 3.86 11.93
C LEU A 155 -10.68 2.62 11.99
N GLN A 156 -9.62 2.59 11.18
CA GLN A 156 -8.63 1.52 11.21
C GLN A 156 -7.86 1.49 12.54
N LYS A 157 -7.40 2.64 13.02
CA LYS A 157 -6.63 2.76 14.28
C LYS A 157 -7.41 2.27 15.50
N PHE A 158 -8.70 2.55 15.56
CA PHE A 158 -9.54 2.21 16.71
C PHE A 158 -10.39 0.96 16.48
N ASN A 159 -10.18 0.26 15.34
CA ASN A 159 -10.92 -0.95 14.93
C ASN A 159 -12.45 -0.77 15.03
N VAL A 160 -12.93 0.39 14.63
CA VAL A 160 -14.38 0.72 14.62
C VAL A 160 -14.97 0.26 13.30
N SER A 161 -15.97 -0.63 13.35
CA SER A 161 -16.74 -1.02 12.17
C SER A 161 -18.12 -0.30 12.19
N PRO A 162 -18.45 0.48 11.15
CA PRO A 162 -19.77 1.12 11.05
C PRO A 162 -20.93 0.12 10.94
N THR A 163 -20.61 -1.13 10.55
CA THR A 163 -21.60 -2.20 10.36
C THR A 163 -21.78 -3.11 11.56
N ALA A 164 -21.06 -2.88 12.66
CA ALA A 164 -21.31 -3.59 13.92
C ALA A 164 -22.68 -3.12 14.46
N SER A 165 -23.75 -3.82 14.06
CA SER A 165 -25.05 -3.69 14.71
C SER A 165 -24.89 -4.08 16.18
N ASN A 166 -25.29 -3.16 17.07
CA ASN A 166 -25.44 -3.39 18.51
C ASN A 166 -26.37 -4.58 18.79
#